data_d3e0adb3635adef7b322e1d901b1594b
#
_entry.id   d3e0adb3635adef7b322e1d901b1594b
#
_cell.length_a   1.000
_cell.length_b   1.000
_cell.length_c   1.000
_cell.angle_alpha   90.00
_cell.angle_beta   90.00
_cell.angle_gamma   90.00
#
_symmetry.space_group_name_H-M   'P 1'
#
loop_
_entity.id
_entity.type
_entity.pdbx_description
1 polymer ?
#
loop_
_entity_poly.entity_id
_entity_poly.type
_entity_poly.pdbx_seq_one_letter_code
_entity_poly.pdbx_strand_id
1 'polypeptide(L)'
;MLQFENKLIIFAKKKMLSFFKKYRYFFLGLIVFSVVTITLFYNALKPKESLPIFNPADVNPELVDSTVQYVEKYHTIDNFSFTNQNGKTITQKDYEGKIYIADFFFTTCQSICPKMTNNMAWLQSKIKDNPKIKLLSFSVTPDIDSVSVLKKYALEKGVIDSKWNLLTGDKKDIYYLARKSFLVVKTGKPEELYDMVHTENFVLVDSKKRIRGFYDGTNLDQPTKDGVKNVTQLLEDINVLLKE
;
A
#
# COMPACT_ATOMS: atom_id res chain seq x y z
N MET A 1 58.77 44.76 -12.86
CA MET A 1 58.05 43.88 -11.89
C MET A 1 57.11 42.95 -12.59
N LEU A 2 56.12 43.35 -13.38
CA LEU A 2 55.12 42.52 -14.11
C LEU A 2 55.69 41.40 -15.03
N GLN A 3 56.85 41.65 -15.69
CA GLN A 3 57.45 40.63 -16.57
C GLN A 3 58.04 39.43 -15.81
N PHE A 4 58.50 39.65 -14.59
CA PHE A 4 59.09 38.61 -13.73
C PHE A 4 58.00 37.71 -13.16
N GLU A 5 56.91 38.28 -12.73
CA GLU A 5 55.72 37.51 -12.25
C GLU A 5 55.13 36.63 -13.34
N ASN A 6 54.96 37.13 -14.57
CA ASN A 6 54.47 36.35 -15.68
C ASN A 6 55.39 35.17 -16.03
N LYS A 7 56.73 35.32 -15.97
CA LYS A 7 57.67 34.21 -16.18
C LYS A 7 57.56 33.14 -15.08
N LEU A 8 57.39 33.57 -13.84
CA LEU A 8 57.22 32.64 -12.70
C LEU A 8 55.93 31.81 -12.81
N ILE A 9 54.82 32.44 -13.21
CA ILE A 9 53.53 31.79 -13.43
C ILE A 9 53.60 30.78 -14.57
N ILE A 10 54.29 31.13 -15.69
CA ILE A 10 54.46 30.24 -16.83
C ILE A 10 55.32 29.02 -16.45
N PHE A 11 56.41 29.23 -15.68
CA PHE A 11 57.28 28.16 -15.21
C PHE A 11 56.55 27.20 -14.25
N ALA A 12 55.74 27.75 -13.30
CA ALA A 12 54.94 26.98 -12.39
C ALA A 12 53.87 26.13 -13.13
N LYS A 13 53.16 26.72 -14.11
CA LYS A 13 52.23 26.00 -14.98
C LYS A 13 52.89 24.86 -15.73
N LYS A 14 54.07 25.07 -16.32
CA LYS A 14 54.82 24.04 -17.11
C LYS A 14 55.27 22.90 -16.21
N LYS A 15 55.73 23.17 -14.98
CA LYS A 15 56.15 22.17 -14.00
C LYS A 15 54.95 21.36 -13.51
N MET A 16 53.81 22.01 -13.26
CA MET A 16 52.57 21.37 -12.87
C MET A 16 51.99 20.44 -13.97
N LEU A 17 51.97 20.90 -15.22
CA LEU A 17 51.55 20.08 -16.36
C LEU A 17 52.44 18.84 -16.55
N SER A 18 53.78 18.99 -16.41
CA SER A 18 54.74 17.88 -16.49
C SER A 18 54.47 16.84 -15.38
N PHE A 19 54.16 17.31 -14.16
CA PHE A 19 53.79 16.42 -13.04
C PHE A 19 52.53 15.59 -13.36
N PHE A 20 51.46 16.24 -13.81
CA PHE A 20 50.22 15.54 -14.16
C PHE A 20 50.43 14.58 -15.34
N LYS A 21 51.26 14.92 -16.35
CA LYS A 21 51.58 14.06 -17.46
C LYS A 21 52.36 12.82 -17.02
N LYS A 22 53.29 12.98 -16.05
CA LYS A 22 54.09 11.87 -15.49
C LYS A 22 53.21 10.87 -14.71
N TYR A 23 52.24 11.39 -13.93
CA TYR A 23 51.42 10.60 -13.04
C TYR A 23 49.99 10.39 -13.55
N ARG A 24 49.75 10.53 -14.86
CA ARG A 24 48.41 10.46 -15.47
C ARG A 24 47.65 9.17 -15.12
N TYR A 25 48.31 8.02 -15.15
CA TYR A 25 47.70 6.74 -14.84
C TYR A 25 47.37 6.59 -13.36
N PHE A 26 48.20 7.17 -12.48
CA PHE A 26 47.90 7.24 -11.04
C PHE A 26 46.63 8.07 -10.79
N PHE A 27 46.53 9.24 -11.40
CA PHE A 27 45.34 10.08 -11.26
C PHE A 27 44.10 9.45 -11.86
N LEU A 28 44.21 8.76 -13.00
CA LEU A 28 43.13 8.01 -13.58
C LEU A 28 42.65 6.87 -12.65
N GLY A 29 43.59 6.13 -12.06
CA GLY A 29 43.27 5.10 -11.07
C GLY A 29 42.56 5.66 -9.84
N LEU A 30 43.05 6.82 -9.34
CA LEU A 30 42.44 7.51 -8.20
C LEU A 30 41.01 7.99 -8.51
N ILE A 31 40.76 8.51 -9.71
CA ILE A 31 39.44 8.93 -10.17
C ILE A 31 38.50 7.71 -10.25
N VAL A 32 38.94 6.62 -10.88
CA VAL A 32 38.14 5.38 -10.97
C VAL A 32 37.82 4.84 -9.57
N PHE A 33 38.84 4.77 -8.71
CA PHE A 33 38.64 4.33 -7.31
C PHE A 33 37.65 5.23 -6.56
N SER A 34 37.77 6.55 -6.72
CA SER A 34 36.85 7.51 -6.10
C SER A 34 35.41 7.35 -6.60
N VAL A 35 35.22 7.18 -7.92
CA VAL A 35 33.89 6.94 -8.50
C VAL A 35 33.29 5.64 -7.98
N VAL A 36 34.06 4.56 -7.95
CA VAL A 36 33.60 3.27 -7.44
C VAL A 36 33.21 3.37 -5.96
N THR A 37 34.07 3.98 -5.13
CA THR A 37 33.79 4.16 -3.69
C THR A 37 32.55 5.05 -3.46
N ILE A 38 32.42 6.15 -4.18
CA ILE A 38 31.26 7.04 -4.06
C ILE A 38 29.97 6.28 -4.48
N THR A 39 30.02 5.51 -5.57
CA THR A 39 28.86 4.73 -6.03
C THR A 39 28.47 3.66 -5.03
N LEU A 40 29.43 2.93 -4.47
CA LEU A 40 29.19 1.93 -3.43
C LEU A 40 28.59 2.58 -2.17
N PHE A 41 29.14 3.70 -1.74
CA PHE A 41 28.66 4.45 -0.56
C PHE A 41 27.25 5.01 -0.80
N TYR A 42 27.00 5.60 -1.96
CA TYR A 42 25.68 6.09 -2.36
C TYR A 42 24.63 4.96 -2.34
N ASN A 43 24.94 3.79 -2.91
CA ASN A 43 24.04 2.65 -2.91
C ASN A 43 23.82 2.08 -1.50
N ALA A 44 24.85 2.09 -0.65
CA ALA A 44 24.74 1.61 0.73
C ALA A 44 23.95 2.57 1.64
N LEU A 45 24.01 3.87 1.38
CA LEU A 45 23.31 4.90 2.16
C LEU A 45 21.94 5.27 1.57
N LYS A 46 21.59 4.78 0.39
CA LYS A 46 20.28 5.05 -0.22
C LYS A 46 19.18 4.56 0.73
N PRO A 47 18.26 5.45 1.20
CA PRO A 47 17.17 5.06 2.06
C PRO A 47 16.36 3.95 1.38
N LYS A 48 16.12 2.86 2.10
CA LYS A 48 15.24 1.81 1.62
C LYS A 48 13.82 2.37 1.61
N GLU A 49 13.20 2.38 0.45
CA GLU A 49 11.79 2.76 0.36
C GLU A 49 10.99 1.86 1.29
N SER A 50 10.26 2.47 2.21
CA SER A 50 9.35 1.77 3.11
C SER A 50 8.05 2.55 3.22
N LEU A 51 6.93 1.82 3.28
CA LEU A 51 5.64 2.46 3.47
C LEU A 51 5.41 2.80 4.95
N PRO A 52 4.62 3.85 5.24
CA PRO A 52 4.21 4.15 6.60
C PRO A 52 3.42 2.99 7.20
N ILE A 53 3.36 2.96 8.54
CA ILE A 53 2.46 2.09 9.30
C ILE A 53 1.41 3.00 9.90
N PHE A 54 0.15 2.70 9.65
CA PHE A 54 -0.96 3.49 10.18
C PHE A 54 -1.52 2.85 11.45
N ASN A 55 -1.67 3.68 12.47
CA ASN A 55 -2.34 3.35 13.72
C ASN A 55 -3.60 4.25 13.85
N PRO A 56 -4.53 3.95 14.74
CA PRO A 56 -5.73 4.77 14.92
C PRO A 56 -5.47 6.27 15.09
N ALA A 57 -4.42 6.65 15.83
CA ALA A 57 -4.05 8.05 16.03
C ALA A 57 -3.53 8.76 14.77
N ASP A 58 -3.12 8.01 13.75
CA ASP A 58 -2.59 8.55 12.48
C ASP A 58 -3.69 8.80 11.43
N VAL A 59 -4.91 8.33 11.70
CA VAL A 59 -6.05 8.42 10.79
C VAL A 59 -6.98 9.57 11.23
N ASN A 60 -7.72 10.14 10.26
CA ASN A 60 -8.70 11.18 10.58
C ASN A 60 -9.62 10.70 11.74
N PRO A 61 -9.68 11.43 12.87
CA PRO A 61 -10.48 11.03 14.03
C PRO A 61 -11.96 10.79 13.72
N GLU A 62 -12.49 11.40 12.66
CA GLU A 62 -13.86 11.16 12.22
C GLU A 62 -14.09 9.76 11.67
N LEU A 63 -13.06 9.08 11.17
CA LEU A 63 -13.12 7.74 10.58
C LEU A 63 -12.76 6.64 11.58
N VAL A 64 -12.38 7.01 12.80
CA VAL A 64 -11.89 6.07 13.82
C VAL A 64 -12.84 6.09 15.02
N ASP A 65 -13.17 4.91 15.54
CA ASP A 65 -13.96 4.77 16.75
C ASP A 65 -13.27 5.48 17.92
N SER A 66 -14.03 6.32 18.66
CA SER A 66 -13.50 7.13 19.76
C SER A 66 -12.81 6.33 20.87
N THR A 67 -13.14 5.04 20.98
CA THR A 67 -12.53 4.15 21.99
C THR A 67 -11.12 3.70 21.64
N VAL A 68 -10.67 3.88 20.38
CA VAL A 68 -9.34 3.46 19.91
C VAL A 68 -8.51 4.61 19.32
N GLN A 69 -9.06 5.82 19.17
CA GLN A 69 -8.39 6.98 18.56
C GLN A 69 -7.03 7.33 19.18
N TYR A 70 -6.80 6.98 20.43
CA TYR A 70 -5.55 7.26 21.15
C TYR A 70 -4.46 6.22 20.96
N VAL A 71 -4.73 5.15 20.22
CA VAL A 71 -3.73 4.10 19.98
C VAL A 71 -2.73 4.58 18.93
N GLU A 72 -1.52 4.87 19.38
CA GLU A 72 -0.43 5.43 18.56
C GLU A 72 0.51 4.36 17.96
N LYS A 73 0.51 3.14 18.48
CA LYS A 73 1.48 2.10 18.08
C LYS A 73 0.89 0.70 18.19
N TYR A 74 1.48 -0.22 17.44
CA TYR A 74 1.21 -1.66 17.49
C TYR A 74 -0.20 -2.07 17.06
N HIS A 75 -0.92 -1.20 16.34
CA HIS A 75 -2.20 -1.58 15.78
C HIS A 75 -2.02 -2.67 14.70
N THR A 76 -2.84 -3.69 14.78
CA THR A 76 -2.88 -4.78 13.78
C THR A 76 -4.33 -5.19 13.54
N ILE A 77 -4.60 -5.73 12.36
CA ILE A 77 -5.92 -6.27 12.04
C ILE A 77 -6.25 -7.42 12.99
N ASP A 78 -7.43 -7.34 13.60
CA ASP A 78 -7.96 -8.35 14.52
C ASP A 78 -8.21 -9.68 13.82
N ASN A 79 -8.31 -10.74 14.62
CA ASN A 79 -8.69 -12.04 14.09
C ASN A 79 -10.16 -12.03 13.69
N PHE A 80 -10.46 -12.65 12.56
CA PHE A 80 -11.82 -12.79 12.07
C PHE A 80 -12.10 -14.22 11.58
N SER A 81 -13.40 -14.55 11.46
CA SER A 81 -13.85 -15.83 10.91
C SER A 81 -15.21 -15.61 10.21
N PHE A 82 -15.24 -15.71 8.87
CA PHE A 82 -16.43 -15.47 8.05
C PHE A 82 -16.56 -16.52 6.96
N THR A 83 -17.71 -16.55 6.30
CA THR A 83 -17.98 -17.49 5.21
C THR A 83 -17.78 -16.80 3.86
N ASN A 84 -17.05 -17.43 2.94
CA ASN A 84 -16.84 -16.88 1.61
C ASN A 84 -17.92 -17.30 0.60
N GLN A 85 -17.83 -16.77 -0.62
CA GLN A 85 -18.71 -17.05 -1.76
C GLN A 85 -18.84 -18.55 -2.12
N ASN A 86 -17.96 -19.40 -1.60
CA ASN A 86 -18.00 -20.85 -1.83
C ASN A 86 -18.50 -21.63 -0.60
N GLY A 87 -19.02 -20.94 0.43
CA GLY A 87 -19.46 -21.57 1.67
C GLY A 87 -18.33 -22.05 2.57
N LYS A 88 -17.06 -21.66 2.28
CA LYS A 88 -15.90 -22.03 3.07
C LYS A 88 -15.68 -20.99 4.17
N THR A 89 -15.37 -21.43 5.39
CA THR A 89 -14.90 -20.57 6.46
C THR A 89 -13.50 -20.05 6.14
N ILE A 90 -13.35 -18.74 6.17
CA ILE A 90 -12.11 -18.00 5.96
C ILE A 90 -11.77 -17.24 7.25
N THR A 91 -10.54 -17.34 7.67
CA THR A 91 -10.04 -16.72 8.89
C THR A 91 -8.83 -15.84 8.62
N GLN A 92 -8.43 -15.06 9.61
CA GLN A 92 -7.17 -14.28 9.55
C GLN A 92 -5.95 -15.19 9.27
N LYS A 93 -5.97 -16.47 9.70
CA LYS A 93 -4.88 -17.43 9.43
C LYS A 93 -4.68 -17.73 7.95
N ASP A 94 -5.73 -17.65 7.13
CA ASP A 94 -5.64 -17.85 5.68
C ASP A 94 -4.86 -16.72 4.98
N TYR A 95 -4.66 -15.60 5.70
CA TYR A 95 -3.91 -14.41 5.26
C TYR A 95 -2.58 -14.22 6.01
N GLU A 96 -2.20 -15.16 6.88
CA GLU A 96 -0.94 -15.09 7.62
C GLU A 96 0.26 -15.10 6.66
N GLY A 97 1.20 -14.18 6.87
CA GLY A 97 2.36 -14.00 6.00
C GLY A 97 2.04 -13.48 4.59
N LYS A 98 0.80 -13.05 4.33
CA LYS A 98 0.39 -12.47 3.04
C LYS A 98 0.24 -10.95 3.14
N ILE A 99 0.50 -10.29 2.03
CA ILE A 99 0.02 -8.93 1.78
C ILE A 99 -1.41 -9.07 1.27
N TYR A 100 -2.34 -8.29 1.79
CA TYR A 100 -3.69 -8.31 1.25
C TYR A 100 -4.31 -6.93 1.18
N ILE A 101 -5.26 -6.80 0.26
CA ILE A 101 -6.05 -5.60 0.06
C ILE A 101 -7.46 -5.92 0.50
N ALA A 102 -8.00 -5.10 1.40
CA ALA A 102 -9.36 -5.26 1.92
C ALA A 102 -10.25 -4.10 1.51
N ASP A 103 -11.52 -4.41 1.26
CA ASP A 103 -12.59 -3.42 1.09
C ASP A 103 -13.90 -3.89 1.74
N PHE A 104 -14.82 -2.95 1.88
CA PHE A 104 -16.16 -3.16 2.41
C PHE A 104 -17.18 -2.76 1.35
N PHE A 105 -18.05 -3.68 0.96
CA PHE A 105 -18.96 -3.54 -0.18
C PHE A 105 -20.34 -4.15 0.09
N PHE A 106 -21.27 -4.00 -0.84
CA PHE A 106 -22.51 -4.75 -0.88
C PHE A 106 -22.98 -4.93 -2.32
N THR A 107 -23.62 -6.08 -2.63
CA THR A 107 -23.91 -6.47 -4.01
C THR A 107 -24.98 -5.62 -4.67
N THR A 108 -25.89 -5.03 -3.89
CA THR A 108 -27.01 -4.20 -4.38
C THR A 108 -26.66 -2.72 -4.55
N CYS A 109 -25.42 -2.32 -4.28
CA CYS A 109 -24.94 -0.96 -4.48
C CYS A 109 -24.94 -0.61 -5.97
N GLN A 110 -25.57 0.54 -6.32
CA GLN A 110 -25.62 1.03 -7.70
C GLN A 110 -24.68 2.22 -7.97
N SER A 111 -23.95 2.70 -6.97
CA SER A 111 -23.13 3.91 -7.07
C SER A 111 -21.64 3.59 -7.14
N ILE A 112 -20.96 3.49 -6.00
CA ILE A 112 -19.50 3.37 -5.91
C ILE A 112 -19.01 1.91 -6.03
N CYS A 113 -19.72 0.94 -5.45
CA CYS A 113 -19.27 -0.46 -5.42
C CYS A 113 -18.99 -1.06 -6.80
N PRO A 114 -19.80 -0.81 -7.86
CA PRO A 114 -19.47 -1.30 -9.19
C PRO A 114 -18.10 -0.84 -9.69
N LYS A 115 -17.71 0.43 -9.42
CA LYS A 115 -16.40 0.96 -9.78
C LYS A 115 -15.30 0.31 -8.95
N MET A 116 -15.48 0.25 -7.63
CA MET A 116 -14.53 -0.39 -6.72
C MET A 116 -14.29 -1.85 -7.11
N THR A 117 -15.37 -2.62 -7.33
CA THR A 117 -15.24 -4.03 -7.70
C THR A 117 -14.54 -4.21 -9.06
N ASN A 118 -14.80 -3.36 -10.04
CA ASN A 118 -14.09 -3.39 -11.32
C ASN A 118 -12.60 -3.06 -11.13
N ASN A 119 -12.27 -2.08 -10.29
CA ASN A 119 -10.89 -1.73 -9.97
C ASN A 119 -10.19 -2.84 -9.17
N MET A 120 -10.89 -3.53 -8.26
CA MET A 120 -10.37 -4.70 -7.56
C MET A 120 -10.12 -5.87 -8.53
N ALA A 121 -11.03 -6.09 -9.51
CA ALA A 121 -10.83 -7.09 -10.55
C ALA A 121 -9.65 -6.74 -11.48
N TRP A 122 -9.45 -5.46 -11.79
CA TRP A 122 -8.26 -5.00 -12.50
C TRP A 122 -6.99 -5.29 -11.67
N LEU A 123 -6.99 -4.94 -10.39
CA LEU A 123 -5.88 -5.23 -9.48
C LEU A 123 -5.60 -6.72 -9.40
N GLN A 124 -6.65 -7.55 -9.27
CA GLN A 124 -6.55 -9.01 -9.32
C GLN A 124 -5.77 -9.50 -10.54
N SER A 125 -6.07 -8.92 -11.72
CA SER A 125 -5.40 -9.30 -12.98
C SER A 125 -3.88 -9.05 -12.96
N LYS A 126 -3.44 -8.03 -12.20
CA LYS A 126 -2.02 -7.65 -12.08
C LYS A 126 -1.26 -8.52 -11.07
N ILE A 127 -1.96 -9.04 -10.06
CA ILE A 127 -1.35 -9.80 -8.96
C ILE A 127 -1.65 -11.30 -8.98
N LYS A 128 -2.43 -11.79 -9.96
CA LYS A 128 -2.95 -13.17 -10.00
C LYS A 128 -1.87 -14.25 -9.84
N ASP A 129 -0.68 -14.01 -10.39
CA ASP A 129 0.42 -14.98 -10.42
C ASP A 129 1.31 -14.90 -9.15
N ASN A 130 1.13 -13.90 -8.28
CA ASN A 130 1.91 -13.77 -7.06
C ASN A 130 1.19 -14.42 -5.87
N PRO A 131 1.68 -15.56 -5.32
CA PRO A 131 1.02 -16.26 -4.22
C PRO A 131 1.06 -15.53 -2.87
N LYS A 132 1.90 -14.49 -2.75
CA LYS A 132 2.05 -13.70 -1.51
C LYS A 132 0.97 -12.63 -1.36
N ILE A 133 0.18 -12.35 -2.40
CA ILE A 133 -0.83 -11.29 -2.39
C ILE A 133 -2.22 -11.88 -2.50
N LYS A 134 -3.16 -11.37 -1.73
CA LYS A 134 -4.57 -11.77 -1.68
C LYS A 134 -5.49 -10.56 -1.69
N LEU A 135 -6.75 -10.78 -2.03
CA LEU A 135 -7.83 -9.79 -1.97
C LEU A 135 -8.93 -10.26 -1.03
N LEU A 136 -9.59 -9.33 -0.37
CA LEU A 136 -10.56 -9.61 0.68
C LEU A 136 -11.65 -8.53 0.68
N SER A 137 -12.90 -8.93 0.41
CA SER A 137 -14.04 -8.02 0.43
C SER A 137 -15.07 -8.48 1.46
N PHE A 138 -15.46 -7.60 2.37
CA PHE A 138 -16.46 -7.86 3.40
C PHE A 138 -17.80 -7.27 2.98
N SER A 139 -18.86 -8.10 2.92
CA SER A 139 -20.20 -7.55 2.70
C SER A 139 -20.73 -6.86 3.96
N VAL A 140 -21.16 -5.61 3.82
CA VAL A 140 -21.76 -4.83 4.92
C VAL A 140 -23.28 -5.04 5.02
N THR A 141 -23.86 -5.82 4.13
CA THR A 141 -25.27 -6.24 4.13
C THR A 141 -25.42 -7.77 4.14
N PRO A 142 -24.85 -8.47 5.14
CA PRO A 142 -24.86 -9.93 5.16
C PRO A 142 -26.26 -10.54 5.19
N ASP A 143 -27.27 -9.79 5.64
CA ASP A 143 -28.67 -10.19 5.62
C ASP A 143 -29.21 -10.36 4.17
N ILE A 144 -28.62 -9.64 3.20
CA ILE A 144 -28.97 -9.68 1.77
C ILE A 144 -27.94 -10.55 1.03
N ASP A 145 -26.66 -10.35 1.32
CA ASP A 145 -25.54 -10.96 0.63
C ASP A 145 -25.23 -12.37 1.18
N SER A 146 -26.15 -13.28 0.95
CA SER A 146 -25.95 -14.70 1.27
C SER A 146 -24.80 -15.31 0.43
N VAL A 147 -24.34 -16.49 0.81
CA VAL A 147 -23.31 -17.25 0.06
C VAL A 147 -23.67 -17.41 -1.42
N SER A 148 -24.93 -17.70 -1.73
CA SER A 148 -25.42 -17.87 -3.10
C SER A 148 -25.40 -16.56 -3.89
N VAL A 149 -25.75 -15.44 -3.25
CA VAL A 149 -25.70 -14.09 -3.84
C VAL A 149 -24.24 -13.70 -4.12
N LEU A 150 -23.37 -13.88 -3.13
CA LEU A 150 -21.93 -13.62 -3.29
C LEU A 150 -21.31 -14.51 -4.39
N LYS A 151 -21.75 -15.78 -4.50
CA LYS A 151 -21.24 -16.67 -5.58
C LYS A 151 -21.63 -16.17 -6.96
N LYS A 152 -22.89 -15.77 -7.13
CA LYS A 152 -23.36 -15.16 -8.39
C LYS A 152 -22.57 -13.91 -8.72
N TYR A 153 -22.43 -13.00 -7.76
CA TYR A 153 -21.67 -11.77 -7.92
C TYR A 153 -20.20 -12.03 -8.26
N ALA A 154 -19.56 -13.00 -7.59
CA ALA A 154 -18.19 -13.39 -7.86
C ALA A 154 -17.99 -13.87 -9.31
N LEU A 155 -18.93 -14.67 -9.84
CA LEU A 155 -18.89 -15.14 -11.23
C LEU A 155 -19.07 -13.97 -12.23
N GLU A 156 -20.00 -13.07 -11.98
CA GLU A 156 -20.24 -11.88 -12.80
C GLU A 156 -19.03 -10.93 -12.84
N LYS A 157 -18.29 -10.83 -11.74
CA LYS A 157 -17.12 -9.96 -11.60
C LYS A 157 -15.77 -10.62 -11.93
N GLY A 158 -15.78 -11.91 -12.31
CA GLY A 158 -14.56 -12.62 -12.66
C GLY A 158 -13.62 -12.86 -11.48
N VAL A 159 -14.18 -13.08 -10.29
CA VAL A 159 -13.40 -13.36 -9.07
C VAL A 159 -12.67 -14.70 -9.21
N ILE A 160 -11.38 -14.70 -8.98
CA ILE A 160 -10.54 -15.90 -8.91
C ILE A 160 -10.50 -16.37 -7.46
N ASP A 161 -11.18 -17.46 -7.14
CA ASP A 161 -11.35 -17.98 -5.77
C ASP A 161 -10.04 -18.19 -5.00
N SER A 162 -8.95 -18.50 -5.69
CA SER A 162 -7.63 -18.64 -5.05
C SER A 162 -6.99 -17.30 -4.65
N LYS A 163 -7.51 -16.17 -5.15
CA LYS A 163 -6.98 -14.82 -4.94
C LYS A 163 -7.88 -13.93 -4.11
N TRP A 164 -9.16 -14.03 -4.32
CA TRP A 164 -10.12 -13.07 -3.80
C TRP A 164 -11.29 -13.77 -3.11
N ASN A 165 -11.48 -13.49 -1.84
CA ASN A 165 -12.62 -13.94 -1.07
C ASN A 165 -13.61 -12.80 -0.86
N LEU A 166 -14.87 -13.04 -1.17
CA LEU A 166 -16.01 -12.19 -0.80
C LEU A 166 -16.64 -12.81 0.44
N LEU A 167 -16.69 -12.08 1.55
CA LEU A 167 -17.06 -12.60 2.85
C LEU A 167 -18.43 -12.09 3.30
N THR A 168 -19.20 -12.98 3.92
CA THR A 168 -20.44 -12.70 4.64
C THR A 168 -20.43 -13.38 6.01
N GLY A 169 -21.22 -12.89 6.95
CA GLY A 169 -21.29 -13.45 8.31
C GLY A 169 -22.05 -12.57 9.28
N ASP A 170 -21.68 -12.58 10.56
CA ASP A 170 -22.32 -11.71 11.54
C ASP A 170 -22.07 -10.24 11.23
N LYS A 171 -23.14 -9.46 11.16
CA LYS A 171 -23.10 -8.04 10.83
C LYS A 171 -22.31 -7.23 11.86
N LYS A 172 -22.48 -7.55 13.16
CA LYS A 172 -21.79 -6.82 14.23
C LYS A 172 -20.27 -7.02 14.15
N ASP A 173 -19.84 -8.23 13.85
CA ASP A 173 -18.43 -8.56 13.70
C ASP A 173 -17.81 -7.87 12.49
N ILE A 174 -18.53 -7.83 11.35
CA ILE A 174 -18.08 -7.12 10.14
C ILE A 174 -17.95 -5.62 10.43
N TYR A 175 -18.93 -5.02 11.09
CA TYR A 175 -18.91 -3.60 11.42
C TYR A 175 -17.85 -3.27 12.49
N TYR A 176 -17.62 -4.17 13.44
CA TYR A 176 -16.52 -4.05 14.39
C TYR A 176 -15.17 -3.98 13.67
N LEU A 177 -14.92 -4.91 12.74
CA LEU A 177 -13.69 -4.90 11.95
C LEU A 177 -13.53 -3.62 11.13
N ALA A 178 -14.58 -3.17 10.46
CA ALA A 178 -14.53 -1.96 9.63
C ALA A 178 -14.16 -0.73 10.46
N ARG A 179 -14.74 -0.59 11.67
CA ARG A 179 -14.57 0.59 12.53
C ARG A 179 -13.29 0.58 13.36
N LYS A 180 -12.98 -0.56 13.98
CA LYS A 180 -11.91 -0.64 15.00
C LYS A 180 -10.64 -1.28 14.49
N SER A 181 -10.76 -2.14 13.49
CA SER A 181 -9.62 -2.90 12.99
C SER A 181 -9.07 -2.34 11.68
N PHE A 182 -9.93 -2.11 10.69
CA PHE A 182 -9.52 -1.54 9.40
C PHE A 182 -9.55 0.00 9.35
N LEU A 183 -10.16 0.67 10.32
CA LEU A 183 -10.19 2.14 10.49
C LEU A 183 -10.78 2.87 9.25
N VAL A 184 -11.83 2.34 8.66
CA VAL A 184 -12.39 2.87 7.40
C VAL A 184 -13.79 3.44 7.53
N VAL A 185 -14.35 3.49 8.74
CA VAL A 185 -15.74 3.85 8.93
C VAL A 185 -15.93 4.73 10.15
N LYS A 186 -16.62 5.84 9.91
CA LYS A 186 -17.12 6.72 10.95
C LYS A 186 -18.10 5.98 11.87
N THR A 187 -18.00 6.22 13.18
CA THR A 187 -19.02 5.77 14.12
C THR A 187 -20.29 6.55 13.83
N GLY A 188 -21.32 5.88 13.29
CA GLY A 188 -22.63 6.48 13.08
C GLY A 188 -23.28 6.87 14.39
N LYS A 189 -24.20 7.84 14.37
CA LYS A 189 -25.04 8.13 15.51
C LYS A 189 -25.97 6.94 15.77
N PRO A 190 -26.26 6.57 17.04
CA PRO A 190 -27.11 5.43 17.38
C PRO A 190 -28.51 5.50 16.76
N GLU A 191 -28.92 6.67 16.29
CA GLU A 191 -30.26 6.98 15.75
C GLU A 191 -30.35 6.77 14.22
N GLU A 192 -29.22 6.58 13.51
CA GLU A 192 -29.24 6.33 12.09
C GLU A 192 -29.47 4.83 11.82
N LEU A 193 -30.73 4.47 11.61
CA LEU A 193 -31.21 3.08 11.34
C LEU A 193 -30.54 2.47 10.09
N TYR A 194 -29.84 3.25 9.29
CA TYR A 194 -29.14 2.88 8.08
C TYR A 194 -27.68 3.38 8.09
N ASP A 195 -26.99 3.14 9.22
CA ASP A 195 -25.54 3.37 9.28
C ASP A 195 -24.85 2.31 8.41
N MET A 196 -25.09 2.42 7.09
CA MET A 196 -24.35 1.63 6.12
C MET A 196 -22.94 2.18 6.07
N VAL A 197 -22.01 1.31 6.41
CA VAL A 197 -20.59 1.50 6.23
C VAL A 197 -20.29 1.80 4.75
N HIS A 198 -20.38 3.07 4.39
CA HIS A 198 -19.95 3.51 3.06
C HIS A 198 -18.49 3.93 3.14
N THR A 199 -17.63 3.14 2.59
CA THR A 199 -16.24 3.52 2.38
C THR A 199 -15.84 3.23 0.95
N GLU A 200 -15.21 4.19 0.32
CA GLU A 200 -14.59 4.03 -1.01
C GLU A 200 -13.14 3.57 -0.92
N ASN A 201 -12.66 3.26 0.30
CA ASN A 201 -11.26 2.95 0.54
C ASN A 201 -10.92 1.47 0.31
N PHE A 202 -9.83 1.24 -0.39
CA PHE A 202 -9.05 0.02 -0.30
C PHE A 202 -8.00 0.17 0.78
N VAL A 203 -7.86 -0.84 1.64
CA VAL A 203 -6.89 -0.89 2.72
C VAL A 203 -5.79 -1.87 2.38
N LEU A 204 -4.55 -1.41 2.30
CA LEU A 204 -3.38 -2.25 2.12
C LEU A 204 -2.86 -2.73 3.46
N VAL A 205 -2.78 -4.05 3.63
CA VAL A 205 -2.32 -4.71 4.85
C VAL A 205 -1.09 -5.57 4.55
N ASP A 206 -0.06 -5.45 5.39
CA ASP A 206 1.18 -6.21 5.23
C ASP A 206 1.11 -7.63 5.86
N SER A 207 2.16 -8.41 5.64
CA SER A 207 2.31 -9.77 6.17
C SER A 207 2.30 -9.87 7.71
N LYS A 208 2.43 -8.74 8.41
CA LYS A 208 2.39 -8.62 9.88
C LYS A 208 1.05 -8.06 10.36
N LYS A 209 0.03 -8.03 9.51
CA LYS A 209 -1.32 -7.52 9.78
C LYS A 209 -1.37 -6.01 10.07
N ARG A 210 -0.40 -5.21 9.63
CA ARG A 210 -0.36 -3.76 9.85
C ARG A 210 -0.93 -3.03 8.64
N ILE A 211 -1.67 -1.98 8.87
CA ILE A 211 -2.18 -1.10 7.80
C ILE A 211 -1.01 -0.29 7.24
N ARG A 212 -0.84 -0.31 5.91
CA ARG A 212 0.25 0.36 5.21
C ARG A 212 -0.25 1.45 4.24
N GLY A 213 -1.54 1.56 4.04
CA GLY A 213 -2.13 2.62 3.23
C GLY A 213 -3.63 2.50 3.05
N PHE A 214 -4.23 3.66 2.71
CA PHE A 214 -5.63 3.80 2.31
C PHE A 214 -5.65 4.40 0.90
N TYR A 215 -6.50 3.88 0.03
CA TYR A 215 -6.54 4.25 -1.40
C TYR A 215 -7.99 4.41 -1.84
N ASP A 216 -8.24 5.42 -2.67
CA ASP A 216 -9.55 5.58 -3.30
C ASP A 216 -9.82 4.43 -4.29
N GLY A 217 -10.62 3.47 -3.85
CA GLY A 217 -10.99 2.30 -4.65
C GLY A 217 -11.86 2.62 -5.88
N THR A 218 -12.46 3.82 -5.93
CA THR A 218 -13.25 4.27 -7.09
C THR A 218 -12.39 4.88 -8.19
N ASN A 219 -11.14 5.26 -7.87
CA ASN A 219 -10.22 5.95 -8.75
C ASN A 219 -9.10 5.02 -9.20
N LEU A 220 -9.12 4.60 -10.47
CA LEU A 220 -8.09 3.72 -11.00
C LEU A 220 -6.74 4.42 -11.14
N ASP A 221 -6.69 5.56 -11.85
CA ASP A 221 -5.46 6.19 -12.34
C ASP A 221 -5.51 7.72 -12.42
N GLN A 222 -6.66 8.35 -12.12
CA GLN A 222 -6.80 9.79 -12.25
C GLN A 222 -6.01 10.53 -11.16
N PRO A 223 -5.58 11.77 -11.42
CA PRO A 223 -4.96 12.61 -10.40
C PRO A 223 -5.84 12.71 -9.15
N THR A 224 -5.26 12.48 -8.02
CA THR A 224 -5.98 12.49 -6.74
C THR A 224 -6.01 13.90 -6.14
N LYS A 225 -7.12 14.22 -5.48
CA LYS A 225 -7.23 15.40 -4.64
C LYS A 225 -6.84 15.05 -3.20
N ASP A 226 -6.37 16.02 -2.46
CA ASP A 226 -6.13 15.93 -1.02
C ASP A 226 -5.12 14.83 -0.58
N GLY A 227 -4.24 14.41 -1.50
CA GLY A 227 -3.18 13.45 -1.19
C GLY A 227 -3.64 11.99 -1.03
N VAL A 228 -4.92 11.70 -1.31
CA VAL A 228 -5.44 10.31 -1.31
C VAL A 228 -4.90 9.57 -2.52
N LYS A 229 -4.26 8.43 -2.33
CA LYS A 229 -3.69 7.61 -3.40
C LYS A 229 -4.78 6.84 -4.17
N ASN A 230 -4.56 6.62 -5.48
CA ASN A 230 -5.43 5.82 -6.36
C ASN A 230 -5.00 4.34 -6.43
N VAL A 231 -5.75 3.52 -7.19
CA VAL A 231 -5.49 2.06 -7.29
C VAL A 231 -4.19 1.73 -8.05
N THR A 232 -3.76 2.57 -8.98
CA THR A 232 -2.45 2.37 -9.65
C THR A 232 -1.30 2.59 -8.66
N GLN A 233 -1.40 3.61 -7.82
CA GLN A 233 -0.42 3.85 -6.75
C GLN A 233 -0.46 2.76 -5.67
N LEU A 234 -1.63 2.16 -5.39
CA LEU A 234 -1.73 0.96 -4.55
C LEU A 234 -0.88 -0.19 -5.13
N LEU A 235 -0.94 -0.43 -6.45
CA LEU A 235 -0.13 -1.47 -7.09
C LEU A 235 1.39 -1.19 -6.97
N GLU A 236 1.79 0.08 -7.06
CA GLU A 236 3.18 0.51 -6.84
C GLU A 236 3.61 0.23 -5.39
N ASP A 237 2.77 0.60 -4.43
CA ASP A 237 3.02 0.41 -3.00
C ASP A 237 3.06 -1.10 -2.60
N ILE A 238 2.26 -1.95 -3.24
CA ILE A 238 2.39 -3.42 -3.11
C ILE A 238 3.79 -3.89 -3.51
N ASN A 239 4.35 -3.34 -4.60
CA ASN A 239 5.69 -3.70 -5.06
C ASN A 239 6.79 -3.23 -4.08
N VAL A 240 6.56 -2.14 -3.34
CA VAL A 240 7.44 -1.70 -2.25
C VAL A 240 7.39 -2.73 -1.12
N LEU A 241 6.19 -3.13 -0.66
CA LEU A 241 6.03 -4.13 0.41
C LEU A 241 6.65 -5.49 0.09
N LEU A 242 6.64 -5.90 -1.17
CA LEU A 242 7.26 -7.17 -1.59
C LEU A 242 8.79 -7.16 -1.45
N LYS A 243 9.40 -5.97 -1.36
CA LYS A 243 10.85 -5.77 -1.21
C LYS A 243 11.27 -5.51 0.25
N GLU A 244 10.33 -5.20 1.15
CA GLU A 244 10.57 -5.05 2.58
C GLU A 244 10.81 -6.41 3.27
#